data_37606a273b9abe834b52d38036910a18
#
_entry.id   37606a273b9abe834b52d38036910a18
#
_cell.length_a   1.000
_cell.length_b   1.000
_cell.length_c   1.000
_cell.angle_alpha   90.00
_cell.angle_beta   90.00
_cell.angle_gamma   90.00
#
_symmetry.space_group_name_H-M   'P 1'
#
loop_
_entity.id
_entity.type
_entity.pdbx_description
1 polymer ?
#
loop_
_entity_poly.entity_id
_entity_poly.type
_entity_poly.pdbx_seq_one_letter_code
_entity_poly.pdbx_strand_id
1 'polypeptide(L)'
;SLLGLMQNPVCRGVPRRELVNRFSRLSGASMITMSSASEEALPQNGSVSLMAVGGEHSYICGDFEAYLKAYVLGWELGTTEESCLFDFRKTGRLPNLGWESLPDLSEFTPDKIDKMEEGQIEAWLALMLKAAWGANPWKRLCELDPCPVETIEGKRTFLKMLANQYQEFTAPNHPEHSEWGGCGLCSAVTLQPGETKELSFLLGWYFPHHISPTGQTVGHQYENWFSNSGEVCSFLAENYQSIFPKAKEFPQLLGETDAPAAFPRGWTAHLNTLLKCSWWTKNGDFDIWEGF
;
A
#
# COMPACT_ATOMS: atom_id res chain seq x y z
N SER A 1 7.69 13.21 -13.05
CA SER A 1 7.34 12.31 -11.95
C SER A 1 6.52 11.14 -12.45
N LEU A 2 6.70 9.98 -11.84
CA LEU A 2 5.97 8.75 -12.13
C LEU A 2 5.26 8.29 -10.85
N LEU A 3 4.00 7.86 -10.97
CA LEU A 3 3.15 7.46 -9.85
C LEU A 3 2.71 6.01 -10.03
N GLY A 4 2.98 5.19 -9.02
CA GLY A 4 2.41 3.87 -8.86
C GLY A 4 1.30 3.91 -7.80
N LEU A 5 0.11 3.44 -8.14
CA LEU A 5 -1.02 3.28 -7.22
C LEU A 5 -1.35 1.80 -7.10
N MET A 6 -1.65 1.37 -5.89
CA MET A 6 -1.99 -0.01 -5.62
C MET A 6 -2.95 -0.12 -4.44
N GLN A 7 -3.90 -1.04 -4.53
CA GLN A 7 -4.76 -1.42 -3.42
C GLN A 7 -4.23 -2.70 -2.78
N ASN A 8 -4.35 -2.83 -1.45
CA ASN A 8 -3.90 -4.03 -0.75
C ASN A 8 -4.76 -5.24 -1.19
N PRO A 9 -4.17 -6.24 -1.88
CA PRO A 9 -4.92 -7.38 -2.41
C PRO A 9 -5.33 -8.39 -1.32
N VAL A 10 -4.76 -8.28 -0.11
CA VAL A 10 -5.10 -9.13 1.04
C VAL A 10 -6.42 -8.72 1.70
N CYS A 11 -7.02 -7.59 1.28
CA CYS A 11 -8.25 -7.03 1.86
C CYS A 11 -9.44 -8.00 1.86
N ARG A 12 -9.50 -8.93 0.93
CA ARG A 12 -10.69 -9.77 0.74
C ARG A 12 -10.75 -10.87 1.81
N GLY A 13 -11.69 -10.73 2.73
CA GLY A 13 -11.90 -11.69 3.80
C GLY A 13 -11.04 -11.49 5.05
N VAL A 14 -10.23 -10.43 5.08
CA VAL A 14 -9.44 -10.04 6.25
C VAL A 14 -10.05 -8.77 6.87
N PRO A 15 -10.28 -8.70 8.17
CA PRO A 15 -10.73 -7.48 8.85
C PRO A 15 -9.74 -6.33 8.59
N ARG A 16 -10.22 -5.12 8.33
CA ARG A 16 -9.38 -3.94 8.06
C ARG A 16 -8.30 -3.68 9.09
N ARG A 17 -8.62 -3.89 10.37
CA ARG A 17 -7.68 -3.74 11.48
C ARG A 17 -6.45 -4.66 11.37
N GLU A 18 -6.54 -5.70 10.55
CA GLU A 18 -5.46 -6.65 10.31
C GLU A 18 -4.65 -6.32 9.05
N LEU A 19 -5.12 -5.35 8.25
CA LEU A 19 -4.36 -4.89 7.09
C LEU A 19 -3.21 -4.01 7.52
N VAL A 20 -2.02 -4.35 7.08
CA VAL A 20 -0.79 -3.64 7.42
C VAL A 20 -0.11 -3.19 6.14
N ASN A 21 -0.01 -1.87 5.98
CA ASN A 21 0.75 -1.26 4.89
C ASN A 21 1.93 -0.51 5.49
N ARG A 22 3.14 -0.83 5.05
CA ARG A 22 4.37 -0.25 5.60
C ARG A 22 5.21 0.36 4.50
N PHE A 23 5.58 1.61 4.71
CA PHE A 23 6.58 2.28 3.89
C PHE A 23 7.98 2.05 4.47
N SER A 24 8.95 1.78 3.61
CA SER A 24 10.36 1.67 3.97
C SER A 24 11.24 2.38 2.96
N ARG A 25 12.30 3.03 3.45
CA ARG A 25 13.37 3.61 2.63
C ARG A 25 14.54 2.66 2.58
N LEU A 26 15.03 2.44 1.37
CA LEU A 26 16.21 1.64 1.07
C LEU A 26 17.26 2.51 0.39
N SER A 27 18.48 2.00 0.24
CA SER A 27 19.53 2.73 -0.50
C SER A 27 19.14 2.86 -1.98
N GLY A 28 18.81 4.08 -2.42
CA GLY A 28 18.42 4.36 -3.82
C GLY A 28 17.02 3.89 -4.22
N ALA A 29 16.22 3.40 -3.26
CA ALA A 29 14.87 2.91 -3.51
C ALA A 29 13.92 3.23 -2.35
N SER A 30 12.63 3.10 -2.59
CA SER A 30 11.60 3.09 -1.53
C SER A 30 10.56 2.03 -1.85
N MET A 31 9.98 1.45 -0.83
CA MET A 31 9.06 0.34 -0.95
C MET A 31 7.85 0.51 -0.03
N ILE A 32 6.68 0.14 -0.53
CA ILE A 32 5.49 -0.08 0.28
C ILE A 32 5.20 -1.57 0.27
N THR A 33 5.11 -2.17 1.44
CA THR A 33 4.71 -3.57 1.61
C THR A 33 3.31 -3.60 2.22
N MET A 34 2.43 -4.31 1.57
CA MET A 34 1.03 -4.53 1.94
C MET A 34 0.85 -5.97 2.36
N SER A 35 0.35 -6.18 3.58
CA SER A 35 0.18 -7.51 4.17
C SER A 35 -1.01 -7.53 5.13
N SER A 36 -1.25 -8.68 5.75
CA SER A 36 -2.13 -8.83 6.91
C SER A 36 -1.31 -9.12 8.15
N ALA A 37 -1.81 -8.66 9.30
CA ALA A 37 -1.32 -9.08 10.61
C ALA A 37 -1.93 -10.41 11.09
N SER A 38 -2.89 -10.98 10.33
CA SER A 38 -3.48 -12.29 10.65
C SER A 38 -2.43 -13.40 10.54
N GLU A 39 -2.39 -14.26 11.54
CA GLU A 39 -1.53 -15.45 11.58
C GLU A 39 -2.20 -16.70 10.94
N GLU A 40 -3.45 -16.57 10.47
CA GLU A 40 -4.16 -17.67 9.87
C GLU A 40 -3.54 -18.06 8.51
N ALA A 41 -3.33 -19.35 8.30
CA ALA A 41 -2.80 -19.90 7.06
C ALA A 41 -3.87 -19.98 5.96
N LEU A 42 -4.40 -18.83 5.55
CA LEU A 42 -5.40 -18.71 4.50
C LEU A 42 -4.74 -18.40 3.14
N PRO A 43 -5.31 -18.88 2.02
CA PRO A 43 -4.74 -18.64 0.68
C PRO A 43 -4.54 -17.16 0.35
N GLN A 44 -5.42 -16.28 0.84
CA GLN A 44 -5.33 -14.84 0.67
C GLN A 44 -4.30 -14.18 1.61
N ASN A 45 -3.79 -14.91 2.61
CA ASN A 45 -2.83 -14.37 3.56
C ASN A 45 -1.41 -14.40 2.97
N GLY A 46 -0.89 -13.23 2.71
CA GLY A 46 0.39 -13.07 2.08
C GLY A 46 0.83 -11.61 2.10
N SER A 47 1.68 -11.25 1.16
CA SER A 47 2.13 -9.86 1.02
C SER A 47 2.33 -9.47 -0.44
N VAL A 48 2.15 -8.17 -0.70
CA VAL A 48 2.50 -7.54 -1.97
C VAL A 48 3.34 -6.31 -1.71
N SER A 49 4.39 -6.12 -2.48
CA SER A 49 5.26 -4.96 -2.37
C SER A 49 5.33 -4.20 -3.69
N LEU A 50 5.23 -2.87 -3.59
CA LEU A 50 5.52 -1.94 -4.67
C LEU A 50 6.80 -1.19 -4.31
N MET A 51 7.82 -1.30 -5.15
CA MET A 51 9.11 -0.64 -4.97
C MET A 51 9.37 0.34 -6.12
N ALA A 52 9.81 1.54 -5.79
CA ALA A 52 10.33 2.52 -6.75
C ALA A 52 11.86 2.60 -6.64
N VAL A 53 12.54 2.53 -7.76
CA VAL A 53 14.00 2.61 -7.86
C VAL A 53 14.37 3.84 -8.69
N GLY A 54 15.27 4.66 -8.17
CA GLY A 54 15.73 5.90 -8.79
C GLY A 54 14.83 7.11 -8.53
N GLY A 55 15.44 8.28 -8.48
CA GLY A 55 14.76 9.54 -8.20
C GLY A 55 14.53 9.83 -6.71
N GLU A 56 13.74 10.86 -6.46
CA GLU A 56 13.28 11.22 -5.12
C GLU A 56 11.89 10.65 -4.88
N HIS A 57 11.71 9.98 -3.76
CA HIS A 57 10.47 9.27 -3.48
C HIS A 57 9.57 10.04 -2.51
N SER A 58 8.27 10.02 -2.83
CA SER A 58 7.19 10.43 -1.95
C SER A 58 6.07 9.39 -1.98
N TYR A 59 5.24 9.31 -0.94
CA TYR A 59 4.35 8.19 -0.76
C TYR A 59 3.06 8.52 -0.02
N ILE A 60 2.10 7.62 -0.15
CA ILE A 60 0.92 7.49 0.68
C ILE A 60 0.77 6.01 1.04
N CYS A 61 0.66 5.72 2.31
CA CYS A 61 0.27 4.42 2.81
C CYS A 61 -1.16 4.49 3.34
N GLY A 62 -2.08 3.89 2.62
CA GLY A 62 -3.49 3.81 3.01
C GLY A 62 -3.79 2.56 3.84
N ASP A 63 -3.14 2.38 5.00
CA ASP A 63 -3.65 1.42 5.96
C ASP A 63 -4.91 1.97 6.65
N PHE A 64 -5.57 1.12 7.43
CA PHE A 64 -6.78 1.50 8.14
C PHE A 64 -6.61 2.79 8.94
N GLU A 65 -5.49 2.97 9.57
CA GLU A 65 -5.22 4.13 10.40
C GLU A 65 -4.92 5.38 9.57
N ALA A 66 -4.26 5.26 8.42
CA ALA A 66 -4.10 6.37 7.47
C ALA A 66 -5.45 6.80 6.89
N TYR A 67 -6.34 5.84 6.64
CA TYR A 67 -7.72 6.12 6.25
C TYR A 67 -8.49 6.84 7.36
N LEU A 68 -8.39 6.38 8.60
CA LEU A 68 -9.00 7.03 9.74
C LEU A 68 -8.54 8.48 9.89
N LYS A 69 -7.24 8.74 9.73
CA LYS A 69 -6.70 10.11 9.70
C LYS A 69 -7.30 10.94 8.60
N ALA A 70 -7.37 10.38 7.41
CA ALA A 70 -7.92 11.07 6.26
C ALA A 70 -9.42 11.33 6.42
N TYR A 71 -10.16 10.34 6.93
CA TYR A 71 -11.59 10.46 7.21
C TYR A 71 -11.87 11.51 8.28
N VAL A 72 -11.16 11.43 9.40
CA VAL A 72 -11.37 12.32 10.55
C VAL A 72 -10.93 13.75 10.28
N LEU A 73 -9.88 13.92 9.47
CA LEU A 73 -9.21 15.22 9.30
C LEU A 73 -9.30 15.78 7.87
N GLY A 74 -9.75 15.00 6.91
CA GLY A 74 -9.77 15.36 5.50
C GLY A 74 -11.13 15.25 4.80
N TRP A 75 -12.12 14.68 5.47
CA TRP A 75 -13.43 14.45 4.84
C TRP A 75 -14.14 15.73 4.42
N GLU A 76 -14.00 16.82 5.16
CA GLU A 76 -14.52 18.13 4.77
C GLU A 76 -13.69 18.82 3.68
N LEU A 77 -12.50 18.29 3.37
CA LEU A 77 -11.58 18.83 2.36
C LEU A 77 -11.58 18.05 1.03
N GLY A 78 -12.53 17.14 0.84
CA GLY A 78 -12.58 16.24 -0.30
C GLY A 78 -11.98 14.87 0.04
N THR A 79 -12.27 13.88 -0.79
CA THR A 79 -11.76 12.52 -0.56
C THR A 79 -10.23 12.54 -0.56
N THR A 80 -9.64 11.75 0.30
CA THR A 80 -8.16 11.64 0.43
C THR A 80 -7.50 11.35 -0.91
N GLU A 81 -8.14 10.57 -1.74
CA GLU A 81 -7.68 10.24 -3.09
C GLU A 81 -7.66 11.47 -3.99
N GLU A 82 -8.69 12.28 -3.97
CA GLU A 82 -8.77 13.52 -4.77
C GLU A 82 -7.77 14.57 -4.28
N SER A 83 -7.61 14.76 -2.98
CA SER A 83 -6.62 15.70 -2.43
C SER A 83 -5.19 15.25 -2.71
N CYS A 84 -4.90 13.96 -2.63
CA CYS A 84 -3.59 13.40 -2.97
C CYS A 84 -3.27 13.51 -4.45
N LEU A 85 -4.25 13.23 -5.33
CA LEU A 85 -4.10 13.42 -6.77
C LEU A 85 -3.98 14.90 -7.14
N PHE A 86 -4.69 15.79 -6.43
CA PHE A 86 -4.57 17.23 -6.61
C PHE A 86 -3.16 17.72 -6.26
N ASP A 87 -2.62 17.31 -5.12
CA ASP A 87 -1.27 17.65 -4.71
C ASP A 87 -0.23 17.09 -5.68
N PHE A 88 -0.40 15.85 -6.12
CA PHE A 88 0.47 15.25 -7.14
C PHE A 88 0.43 16.02 -8.46
N ARG A 89 -0.75 16.40 -8.96
CA ARG A 89 -0.89 17.18 -10.19
C ARG A 89 -0.23 18.55 -10.08
N LYS A 90 -0.27 19.16 -8.90
CA LYS A 90 0.28 20.49 -8.64
C LYS A 90 1.79 20.48 -8.39
N THR A 91 2.29 19.49 -7.65
CA THR A 91 3.66 19.47 -7.15
C THR A 91 4.53 18.37 -7.78
N GLY A 92 3.91 17.39 -8.43
CA GLY A 92 4.56 16.18 -8.89
C GLY A 92 5.00 15.23 -7.75
N ARG A 93 4.46 15.42 -6.54
CA ARG A 93 4.80 14.63 -5.34
C ARG A 93 3.54 14.27 -4.57
N LEU A 94 3.63 13.17 -3.83
CA LEU A 94 2.65 12.78 -2.82
C LEU A 94 2.99 13.45 -1.47
N PRO A 95 2.02 13.60 -0.57
CA PRO A 95 2.21 14.35 0.68
C PRO A 95 3.04 13.64 1.75
N ASN A 96 3.63 12.47 1.49
CA ASN A 96 4.36 11.65 2.47
C ASN A 96 3.49 11.32 3.71
N LEU A 97 2.26 10.99 3.47
CA LEU A 97 1.36 10.47 4.49
C LEU A 97 1.68 9.00 4.70
N GLY A 98 2.41 8.72 5.72
CA GLY A 98 2.71 7.40 6.21
C GLY A 98 2.57 7.40 7.70
N TRP A 99 2.44 6.19 8.20
CA TRP A 99 2.14 5.95 9.57
C TRP A 99 3.40 5.98 10.43
N GLU A 100 3.58 7.00 11.20
CA GLU A 100 4.32 6.93 12.45
C GLU A 100 3.29 7.06 13.57
N SER A 101 2.97 5.92 14.18
CA SER A 101 2.20 5.75 15.41
C SER A 101 1.21 6.88 15.76
N LEU A 102 -0.07 6.75 15.36
CA LEU A 102 -1.12 7.38 16.15
C LEU A 102 -1.13 6.71 17.52
N PRO A 103 -1.33 7.49 18.56
CA PRO A 103 -1.61 6.91 19.86
C PRO A 103 -2.88 6.09 19.80
N ASP A 104 -2.91 4.98 20.49
CA ASP A 104 -4.09 4.16 20.63
C ASP A 104 -5.21 4.98 21.28
N LEU A 105 -6.27 5.24 20.52
CA LEU A 105 -7.44 5.98 21.00
C LEU A 105 -8.53 5.07 21.57
N SER A 106 -8.30 3.76 21.61
CA SER A 106 -9.28 2.80 22.16
C SER A 106 -9.62 3.06 23.63
N GLU A 107 -8.70 3.66 24.37
CA GLU A 107 -8.91 4.05 25.76
C GLU A 107 -9.62 5.40 25.96
N PHE A 108 -9.84 6.18 24.90
CA PHE A 108 -10.43 7.51 25.01
C PHE A 108 -11.95 7.43 25.01
N THR A 109 -12.53 7.35 26.19
CA THR A 109 -13.97 7.52 26.37
C THR A 109 -14.31 9.00 26.56
N PRO A 110 -15.54 9.44 26.23
CA PRO A 110 -16.01 10.80 26.51
C PRO A 110 -15.74 11.24 27.95
N ASP A 111 -16.00 10.35 28.92
CA ASP A 111 -15.80 10.61 30.35
C ASP A 111 -14.32 10.82 30.74
N LYS A 112 -13.39 10.13 30.07
CA LYS A 112 -11.94 10.36 30.27
C LYS A 112 -11.53 11.70 29.71
N ILE A 113 -12.01 12.04 28.52
CA ILE A 113 -11.72 13.34 27.86
C ILE A 113 -12.26 14.50 28.68
N ASP A 114 -13.44 14.35 29.31
CA ASP A 114 -14.01 15.39 30.17
C ASP A 114 -13.17 15.70 31.40
N LYS A 115 -12.41 14.72 31.87
CA LYS A 115 -11.53 14.86 33.02
C LYS A 115 -10.10 15.33 32.67
N MET A 116 -9.79 15.44 31.38
CA MET A 116 -8.46 15.92 30.96
C MET A 116 -8.29 17.42 31.19
N GLU A 117 -7.11 17.78 31.64
CA GLU A 117 -6.68 19.18 31.69
C GLU A 117 -6.41 19.72 30.27
N GLU A 118 -6.50 21.04 30.13
CA GLU A 118 -6.29 21.73 28.84
C GLU A 118 -4.98 21.32 28.15
N GLY A 119 -3.87 21.32 28.89
CA GLY A 119 -2.56 20.93 28.36
C GLY A 119 -2.50 19.48 27.85
N GLN A 120 -3.26 18.58 28.45
CA GLN A 120 -3.37 17.18 27.99
C GLN A 120 -4.14 17.09 26.68
N ILE A 121 -5.27 17.82 26.56
CA ILE A 121 -6.08 17.88 25.35
C ILE A 121 -5.25 18.47 24.21
N GLU A 122 -4.52 19.57 24.45
CA GLU A 122 -3.66 20.18 23.44
C GLU A 122 -2.53 19.26 22.98
N ALA A 123 -1.89 18.57 23.91
CA ALA A 123 -0.82 17.63 23.58
C ALA A 123 -1.33 16.48 22.69
N TRP A 124 -2.51 15.94 23.00
CA TRP A 124 -3.12 14.88 22.22
C TRP A 124 -3.55 15.35 20.84
N LEU A 125 -4.24 16.49 20.75
CA LEU A 125 -4.62 17.07 19.48
C LEU A 125 -3.38 17.41 18.63
N ALA A 126 -2.33 18.00 19.23
CA ALA A 126 -1.10 18.31 18.52
C ALA A 126 -0.43 17.04 17.96
N LEU A 127 -0.43 15.95 18.71
CA LEU A 127 0.12 14.68 18.27
C LEU A 127 -0.68 14.09 17.09
N MET A 128 -1.99 14.08 17.20
CA MET A 128 -2.90 13.58 16.15
C MET A 128 -2.82 14.43 14.89
N LEU A 129 -2.89 15.74 15.04
CA LEU A 129 -2.88 16.68 13.92
C LEU A 129 -1.51 16.72 13.23
N LYS A 130 -0.41 16.64 13.98
CA LYS A 130 0.95 16.56 13.42
C LYS A 130 1.10 15.30 12.57
N ALA A 131 0.58 14.20 13.07
CA ALA A 131 0.57 12.94 12.33
C ALA A 131 -0.23 13.03 11.02
N ALA A 132 -1.33 13.79 10.99
CA ALA A 132 -2.21 13.88 9.83
C ALA A 132 -1.82 14.97 8.81
N TRP A 133 -1.36 16.11 9.27
CA TRP A 133 -1.18 17.31 8.42
C TRP A 133 0.24 17.87 8.39
N GLY A 134 1.20 17.21 9.01
CA GLY A 134 2.61 17.63 8.97
C GLY A 134 2.90 18.89 9.78
N ALA A 135 3.67 19.82 9.23
CA ALA A 135 4.36 20.85 10.01
C ALA A 135 3.49 21.98 10.61
N ASN A 136 2.24 22.16 10.20
CA ASN A 136 1.37 23.21 10.76
C ASN A 136 -0.12 22.87 10.76
N PRO A 137 -0.52 21.86 11.53
CA PRO A 137 -1.90 21.38 11.56
C PRO A 137 -2.90 22.38 12.13
N TRP A 138 -2.49 23.16 13.13
CA TRP A 138 -3.34 24.17 13.76
C TRP A 138 -3.80 25.26 12.80
N LYS A 139 -2.92 25.67 11.89
CA LYS A 139 -3.26 26.68 10.89
C LYS A 139 -4.41 26.22 9.99
N ARG A 140 -4.38 24.96 9.55
CA ARG A 140 -5.44 24.40 8.70
C ARG A 140 -6.79 24.28 9.42
N LEU A 141 -6.79 23.88 10.70
CA LEU A 141 -8.02 23.85 11.49
C LEU A 141 -8.60 25.24 11.73
N CYS A 142 -7.73 26.25 11.96
CA CYS A 142 -8.19 27.62 12.16
C CYS A 142 -8.62 28.33 10.86
N GLU A 143 -8.38 27.75 9.70
CA GLU A 143 -8.92 28.21 8.41
C GLU A 143 -10.38 27.78 8.21
N LEU A 144 -10.91 26.84 9.03
CA LEU A 144 -12.33 26.47 9.05
C LEU A 144 -13.16 27.55 9.77
N ASP A 145 -14.36 27.81 9.31
CA ASP A 145 -15.28 28.78 9.92
C ASP A 145 -16.60 28.07 10.30
N PRO A 146 -16.94 27.93 11.60
CA PRO A 146 -16.13 28.33 12.77
C PRO A 146 -14.92 27.39 13.02
N CYS A 147 -13.82 27.93 13.55
CA CYS A 147 -12.65 27.16 13.96
C CYS A 147 -13.03 26.19 15.09
N PRO A 148 -12.94 24.87 14.93
CA PRO A 148 -13.41 23.92 15.92
C PRO A 148 -12.51 23.84 17.17
N VAL A 149 -11.31 24.43 17.11
CA VAL A 149 -10.29 24.34 18.16
C VAL A 149 -9.90 25.71 18.75
N GLU A 150 -10.73 26.72 18.56
CA GLU A 150 -10.48 28.08 19.07
C GLU A 150 -10.60 28.16 20.59
N THR A 151 -11.51 27.39 21.18
CA THR A 151 -11.73 27.35 22.62
C THR A 151 -11.38 25.99 23.20
N ILE A 152 -11.11 25.92 24.51
CA ILE A 152 -10.84 24.66 25.19
C ILE A 152 -12.02 23.68 25.06
N GLU A 153 -13.25 24.17 25.12
CA GLU A 153 -14.43 23.35 24.95
C GLU A 153 -14.56 22.84 23.50
N GLY A 154 -14.22 23.67 22.54
CA GLY A 154 -14.11 23.27 21.13
C GLY A 154 -13.04 22.18 20.93
N LYS A 155 -11.85 22.35 21.49
CA LYS A 155 -10.79 21.33 21.49
C LYS A 155 -11.26 20.02 22.12
N ARG A 156 -11.95 20.09 23.26
CA ARG A 156 -12.51 18.92 23.95
C ARG A 156 -13.55 18.20 23.08
N THR A 157 -14.47 18.94 22.51
CA THR A 157 -15.51 18.42 21.63
C THR A 157 -14.91 17.77 20.39
N PHE A 158 -13.89 18.39 19.80
CA PHE A 158 -13.18 17.87 18.64
C PHE A 158 -12.44 16.56 18.98
N LEU A 159 -11.76 16.49 20.14
CA LEU A 159 -11.10 15.27 20.57
C LEU A 159 -12.11 14.14 20.84
N LYS A 160 -13.30 14.44 21.41
CA LYS A 160 -14.37 13.45 21.57
C LYS A 160 -14.89 12.93 20.23
N MET A 161 -15.06 13.82 19.28
CA MET A 161 -15.47 13.45 17.92
C MET A 161 -14.46 12.48 17.30
N LEU A 162 -13.16 12.79 17.40
CA LEU A 162 -12.09 11.94 16.92
C LEU A 162 -12.09 10.56 17.59
N ALA A 163 -12.25 10.52 18.91
CA ALA A 163 -12.28 9.27 19.68
C ALA A 163 -13.51 8.41 19.33
N ASN A 164 -14.68 9.02 19.19
CA ASN A 164 -15.90 8.33 18.81
C ASN A 164 -15.80 7.75 17.39
N GLN A 165 -15.28 8.51 16.45
CA GLN A 165 -15.06 8.03 15.09
C GLN A 165 -14.04 6.90 15.04
N TYR A 166 -12.96 6.99 15.82
CA TYR A 166 -12.02 5.89 15.97
C TYR A 166 -12.68 4.61 16.47
N GLN A 167 -13.51 4.71 17.53
CA GLN A 167 -14.23 3.56 18.08
C GLN A 167 -15.26 2.98 17.12
N GLU A 168 -15.99 3.83 16.40
CA GLU A 168 -16.95 3.40 15.39
C GLU A 168 -16.26 2.65 14.25
N PHE A 169 -15.16 3.19 13.74
CA PHE A 169 -14.37 2.57 12.67
C PHE A 169 -13.65 1.29 13.09
N THR A 170 -13.24 1.18 14.35
CA THR A 170 -12.62 -0.03 14.89
C THR A 170 -13.64 -1.09 15.29
N ALA A 171 -14.94 -0.78 15.26
CA ALA A 171 -15.99 -1.75 15.58
C ALA A 171 -15.96 -2.95 14.61
N PRO A 172 -16.03 -4.19 15.13
CA PRO A 172 -15.88 -5.41 14.32
C PRO A 172 -16.90 -5.56 13.19
N ASN A 173 -18.03 -4.88 13.28
CA ASN A 173 -19.19 -5.00 12.38
C ASN A 173 -19.37 -3.80 11.45
N HIS A 174 -18.38 -2.93 11.28
CA HIS A 174 -18.52 -1.78 10.41
C HIS A 174 -18.67 -2.25 8.95
N PRO A 175 -19.72 -1.79 8.21
CA PRO A 175 -20.06 -2.30 6.87
C PRO A 175 -18.99 -2.05 5.81
N GLU A 176 -18.10 -1.07 6.00
CA GLU A 176 -17.05 -0.71 5.05
C GLU A 176 -15.74 -1.49 5.24
N HIS A 177 -15.74 -2.59 5.99
CA HIS A 177 -14.54 -3.36 6.32
C HIS A 177 -13.81 -4.00 5.13
N SER A 178 -14.32 -3.91 3.91
CA SER A 178 -13.82 -4.72 2.79
C SER A 178 -13.04 -4.00 1.68
N GLU A 179 -12.97 -2.67 1.65
CA GLU A 179 -12.55 -1.99 0.41
C GLU A 179 -11.36 -1.02 0.50
N TRP A 180 -10.70 -0.88 1.66
CA TRP A 180 -9.69 0.16 1.86
C TRP A 180 -8.30 -0.42 2.11
N GLY A 181 -7.31 0.24 1.61
CA GLY A 181 -5.91 -0.18 1.71
C GLY A 181 -5.11 0.32 0.51
N GLY A 182 -5.52 1.47 -0.06
CA GLY A 182 -4.83 2.09 -1.18
C GLY A 182 -3.47 2.65 -0.76
N CYS A 183 -2.45 2.37 -1.56
CA CYS A 183 -1.11 2.90 -1.40
C CYS A 183 -0.67 3.61 -2.67
N GLY A 184 0.14 4.65 -2.52
CA GLY A 184 0.75 5.38 -3.61
C GLY A 184 2.24 5.57 -3.39
N LEU A 185 3.03 5.31 -4.41
CA LEU A 185 4.45 5.56 -4.42
C LEU A 185 4.81 6.40 -5.64
N CYS A 186 5.46 7.52 -5.41
CA CYS A 186 5.87 8.44 -6.46
C CYS A 186 7.40 8.48 -6.53
N SER A 187 7.94 8.47 -7.74
CA SER A 187 9.33 8.77 -8.02
C SER A 187 9.42 10.02 -8.90
N ALA A 188 10.22 10.99 -8.49
CA ALA A 188 10.42 12.26 -9.17
C ALA A 188 11.90 12.48 -9.48
N VAL A 189 12.18 13.00 -10.67
CA VAL A 189 13.54 13.39 -11.07
C VAL A 189 13.52 14.78 -11.71
N THR A 190 14.59 15.49 -11.55
CA THR A 190 14.87 16.71 -12.30
C THR A 190 15.79 16.36 -13.47
N LEU A 191 15.39 16.75 -14.67
CA LEU A 191 16.17 16.52 -15.90
C LEU A 191 16.78 17.84 -16.37
N GLN A 192 18.03 17.80 -16.76
CA GLN A 192 18.66 18.89 -17.51
C GLN A 192 18.31 18.77 -18.99
N PRO A 193 18.43 19.83 -19.79
CA PRO A 193 18.22 19.77 -21.23
C PRO A 193 19.07 18.66 -21.89
N GLY A 194 18.42 17.73 -22.59
CA GLY A 194 19.06 16.57 -23.22
C GLY A 194 19.37 15.39 -22.29
N GLU A 195 19.08 15.48 -20.99
CA GLU A 195 19.27 14.38 -20.03
C GLU A 195 18.12 13.38 -20.13
N THR A 196 18.47 12.09 -19.98
CA THR A 196 17.52 10.98 -19.86
C THR A 196 17.80 10.24 -18.55
N LYS A 197 16.77 9.96 -17.78
CA LYS A 197 16.85 9.12 -16.56
C LYS A 197 15.83 8.02 -16.61
N GLU A 198 16.21 6.85 -16.14
CA GLU A 198 15.33 5.70 -15.98
C GLU A 198 14.73 5.69 -14.58
N LEU A 199 13.43 5.46 -14.49
CA LEU A 199 12.69 5.22 -13.27
C LEU A 199 12.02 3.86 -13.39
N SER A 200 12.20 3.01 -12.38
CA SER A 200 11.64 1.67 -12.39
C SER A 200 10.70 1.46 -11.22
N PHE A 201 9.55 0.83 -11.49
CA PHE A 201 8.67 0.27 -10.47
C PHE A 201 8.74 -1.25 -10.55
N LEU A 202 8.90 -1.87 -9.37
CA LEU A 202 8.94 -3.31 -9.21
C LEU A 202 7.74 -3.73 -8.37
N LEU A 203 7.07 -4.81 -8.80
CA LEU A 203 5.95 -5.40 -8.11
C LEU A 203 6.34 -6.82 -7.70
N GLY A 204 6.33 -7.08 -6.41
CA GLY A 204 6.52 -8.41 -5.84
C GLY A 204 5.27 -8.86 -5.11
N TRP A 205 4.96 -10.14 -5.19
CA TRP A 205 3.92 -10.77 -4.38
C TRP A 205 4.42 -12.07 -3.77
N TYR A 206 3.84 -12.43 -2.62
CA TYR A 206 4.18 -13.62 -1.86
C TYR A 206 2.94 -14.12 -1.13
N PHE A 207 2.36 -15.24 -1.56
CA PHE A 207 1.18 -15.88 -0.98
C PHE A 207 1.50 -17.36 -0.74
N PRO A 208 2.00 -17.73 0.44
CA PRO A 208 2.55 -19.07 0.68
C PRO A 208 1.49 -20.16 0.87
N HIS A 209 0.24 -19.79 1.19
CA HIS A 209 -0.77 -20.75 1.61
C HIS A 209 -1.61 -21.28 0.45
N HIS A 210 -0.96 -21.81 -0.60
CA HIS A 210 -1.69 -22.43 -1.70
C HIS A 210 -2.33 -23.75 -1.27
N ILE A 211 -3.63 -23.88 -1.54
CA ILE A 211 -4.42 -25.07 -1.22
C ILE A 211 -4.78 -25.78 -2.53
N SER A 212 -4.45 -27.06 -2.62
CA SER A 212 -4.82 -27.91 -3.74
C SER A 212 -6.33 -28.13 -3.82
N PRO A 213 -6.87 -28.58 -4.97
CA PRO A 213 -8.30 -28.97 -5.09
C PRO A 213 -8.73 -30.04 -4.09
N THR A 214 -7.81 -30.84 -3.55
CA THR A 214 -8.06 -31.86 -2.54
C THR A 214 -8.04 -31.33 -1.09
N GLY A 215 -7.85 -30.01 -0.91
CA GLY A 215 -7.82 -29.35 0.41
C GLY A 215 -6.50 -29.42 1.15
N GLN A 216 -5.42 -29.90 0.51
CA GLN A 216 -4.10 -29.94 1.11
C GLN A 216 -3.33 -28.64 0.88
N THR A 217 -2.65 -28.13 1.89
CA THR A 217 -1.73 -27.00 1.72
C THR A 217 -0.46 -27.51 1.03
N VAL A 218 -0.24 -27.09 -0.19
CA VAL A 218 0.89 -27.48 -1.04
C VAL A 218 1.95 -26.39 -1.19
N GLY A 219 1.60 -25.16 -0.85
CA GLY A 219 2.47 -24.01 -0.94
C GLY A 219 2.96 -23.69 -2.36
N HIS A 220 3.97 -22.86 -2.46
CA HIS A 220 4.62 -22.49 -3.71
C HIS A 220 6.13 -22.66 -3.64
N GLN A 221 6.75 -22.99 -4.78
CA GLN A 221 8.20 -23.21 -4.85
C GLN A 221 9.03 -21.97 -4.45
N TYR A 222 8.51 -20.75 -4.69
CA TYR A 222 9.23 -19.52 -4.32
C TYR A 222 9.40 -19.33 -2.82
N GLU A 223 8.63 -20.06 -1.98
CA GLU A 223 8.82 -20.06 -0.52
C GLU A 223 10.18 -20.63 -0.09
N ASN A 224 10.83 -21.41 -0.96
CA ASN A 224 12.17 -21.92 -0.69
C ASN A 224 13.26 -20.84 -0.86
N TRP A 225 12.91 -19.71 -1.47
CA TRP A 225 13.86 -18.63 -1.77
C TRP A 225 13.52 -17.32 -1.08
N PHE A 226 12.24 -17.06 -0.81
CA PHE A 226 11.75 -15.82 -0.25
C PHE A 226 10.82 -16.07 0.92
N SER A 227 10.79 -15.13 1.87
CA SER A 227 9.92 -15.15 3.05
C SER A 227 8.79 -14.13 2.96
N ASN A 228 8.89 -13.14 2.07
CA ASN A 228 7.90 -12.09 1.86
C ASN A 228 8.11 -11.38 0.51
N SER A 229 7.13 -10.57 0.12
CA SER A 229 7.15 -9.84 -1.15
C SER A 229 8.23 -8.75 -1.22
N GLY A 230 8.67 -8.23 -0.07
CA GLY A 230 9.77 -7.26 -0.02
C GLY A 230 11.10 -7.88 -0.45
N GLU A 231 11.37 -9.11 -0.04
CA GLU A 231 12.55 -9.86 -0.51
C GLU A 231 12.49 -10.13 -2.01
N VAL A 232 11.30 -10.42 -2.55
CA VAL A 232 11.12 -10.56 -4.02
C VAL A 232 11.48 -9.26 -4.72
N CYS A 233 10.98 -8.11 -4.25
CA CYS A 233 11.31 -6.81 -4.82
C CYS A 233 12.81 -6.48 -4.72
N SER A 234 13.43 -6.77 -3.58
CA SER A 234 14.87 -6.54 -3.38
C SER A 234 15.70 -7.40 -4.33
N PHE A 235 15.37 -8.68 -4.47
CA PHE A 235 16.00 -9.57 -5.43
C PHE A 235 15.86 -9.06 -6.87
N LEU A 236 14.66 -8.59 -7.25
CA LEU A 236 14.43 -8.01 -8.58
C LEU A 236 15.25 -6.73 -8.77
N ALA A 237 15.32 -5.84 -7.77
CA ALA A 237 16.10 -4.61 -7.85
C ALA A 237 17.59 -4.88 -8.09
N GLU A 238 18.13 -5.92 -7.47
CA GLU A 238 19.53 -6.30 -7.62
C GLU A 238 19.82 -7.04 -8.94
N ASN A 239 18.84 -7.77 -9.47
CA ASN A 239 19.05 -8.73 -10.56
C ASN A 239 18.31 -8.39 -11.86
N TYR A 240 17.49 -7.34 -11.92
CA TYR A 240 16.63 -7.09 -13.08
C TYR A 240 17.43 -6.89 -14.38
N GLN A 241 18.62 -6.32 -14.30
CA GLN A 241 19.52 -6.12 -15.45
C GLN A 241 19.92 -7.45 -16.12
N SER A 242 19.96 -8.53 -15.36
CA SER A 242 20.26 -9.87 -15.88
C SER A 242 19.02 -10.70 -16.21
N ILE A 243 17.91 -10.48 -15.48
CA ILE A 243 16.66 -11.24 -15.63
C ILE A 243 15.87 -10.74 -16.84
N PHE A 244 15.74 -9.42 -16.99
CA PHE A 244 14.90 -8.83 -18.01
C PHE A 244 15.32 -9.15 -19.46
N PRO A 245 16.63 -9.16 -19.82
CA PRO A 245 17.06 -9.64 -21.13
C PRO A 245 16.69 -11.10 -21.39
N LYS A 246 16.89 -11.98 -20.39
CA LYS A 246 16.53 -13.41 -20.49
C LYS A 246 15.03 -13.63 -20.67
N ALA A 247 14.19 -12.84 -19.98
CA ALA A 247 12.76 -12.90 -20.14
C ALA A 247 12.29 -12.50 -21.57
N LYS A 248 13.07 -11.68 -22.26
CA LYS A 248 12.81 -11.29 -23.67
C LYS A 248 13.34 -12.28 -24.70
N GLU A 249 14.31 -13.09 -24.32
CA GLU A 249 15.03 -13.99 -25.24
C GLU A 249 14.06 -14.96 -25.94
N PHE A 250 13.19 -15.62 -25.18
CA PHE A 250 12.26 -16.59 -25.75
C PHE A 250 11.27 -15.96 -26.76
N PRO A 251 10.57 -14.86 -26.47
CA PRO A 251 9.76 -14.16 -27.45
C PRO A 251 10.56 -13.69 -28.70
N GLN A 252 11.80 -13.31 -28.55
CA GLN A 252 12.69 -12.91 -29.67
C GLN A 252 13.01 -14.11 -30.57
N LEU A 253 13.41 -15.25 -29.97
CA LEU A 253 13.65 -16.50 -30.70
C LEU A 253 12.42 -16.97 -31.48
N LEU A 254 11.22 -16.85 -30.88
CA LEU A 254 9.98 -17.14 -31.59
C LEU A 254 9.74 -16.22 -32.79
N GLY A 255 10.15 -14.94 -32.65
CA GLY A 255 10.05 -13.95 -33.74
C GLY A 255 10.99 -14.20 -34.92
N GLU A 256 12.06 -14.96 -34.72
CA GLU A 256 13.06 -15.33 -35.76
C GLU A 256 12.65 -16.56 -36.58
N THR A 257 11.46 -17.13 -36.32
CA THR A 257 10.95 -18.28 -37.08
C THR A 257 10.42 -17.87 -38.45
N ASP A 258 10.44 -18.78 -39.42
CA ASP A 258 9.83 -18.60 -40.76
C ASP A 258 8.28 -18.67 -40.74
N ALA A 259 7.70 -18.77 -39.56
CA ALA A 259 6.24 -18.83 -39.38
C ALA A 259 5.58 -17.46 -39.68
N PRO A 260 4.33 -17.45 -40.17
CA PRO A 260 3.60 -16.19 -40.32
C PRO A 260 3.60 -15.37 -39.03
N ALA A 261 3.79 -14.04 -39.13
CA ALA A 261 4.00 -13.16 -37.99
C ALA A 261 2.89 -13.22 -36.90
N ALA A 262 1.69 -13.65 -37.25
CA ALA A 262 0.60 -13.86 -36.30
C ALA A 262 0.86 -15.03 -35.33
N PHE A 263 1.60 -16.04 -35.77
CA PHE A 263 1.86 -17.25 -34.98
C PHE A 263 2.80 -16.99 -33.80
N PRO A 264 4.03 -16.45 -33.95
CA PRO A 264 4.87 -16.14 -32.80
C PRO A 264 4.26 -15.09 -31.86
N ARG A 265 3.47 -14.15 -32.37
CA ARG A 265 2.73 -13.18 -31.53
C ARG A 265 1.65 -13.87 -30.70
N GLY A 266 0.89 -14.81 -31.28
CA GLY A 266 -0.10 -15.61 -30.58
C GLY A 266 0.55 -16.44 -29.46
N TRP A 267 1.61 -17.16 -29.77
CA TRP A 267 2.34 -17.96 -28.79
C TRP A 267 2.88 -17.14 -27.63
N THR A 268 3.52 -16.00 -27.92
CA THR A 268 4.02 -15.08 -26.87
C THR A 268 2.88 -14.62 -25.96
N ALA A 269 1.70 -14.32 -26.52
CA ALA A 269 0.53 -13.93 -25.73
C ALA A 269 0.04 -15.08 -24.83
N HIS A 270 0.13 -16.32 -25.29
CA HIS A 270 -0.27 -17.51 -24.51
C HIS A 270 0.68 -17.85 -23.37
N LEU A 271 1.93 -17.40 -23.36
CA LEU A 271 2.84 -17.59 -22.22
C LEU A 271 2.27 -17.03 -20.91
N ASN A 272 1.45 -15.98 -20.98
CA ASN A 272 0.74 -15.45 -19.83
C ASN A 272 -0.29 -16.45 -19.24
N THR A 273 -0.90 -17.27 -20.10
CA THR A 273 -1.84 -18.31 -19.67
C THR A 273 -1.12 -19.40 -18.87
N LEU A 274 0.09 -19.79 -19.28
CA LEU A 274 0.91 -20.75 -18.54
C LEU A 274 1.10 -20.34 -17.07
N LEU A 275 1.41 -19.07 -16.83
CA LEU A 275 1.59 -18.54 -15.46
C LEU A 275 0.29 -18.58 -14.63
N LYS A 276 -0.88 -18.49 -15.27
CA LYS A 276 -2.18 -18.49 -14.60
C LYS A 276 -2.71 -19.89 -14.31
N CYS A 277 -2.40 -20.83 -15.18
CA CYS A 277 -3.00 -22.18 -15.17
C CYS A 277 -2.06 -23.24 -14.62
N SER A 278 -0.86 -22.86 -14.18
CA SER A 278 0.11 -23.77 -13.56
C SER A 278 0.40 -23.38 -12.12
N TRP A 279 0.77 -24.37 -11.35
CA TRP A 279 1.39 -24.16 -10.04
C TRP A 279 2.65 -24.99 -9.92
N TRP A 280 3.57 -24.44 -9.15
CA TRP A 280 4.81 -25.12 -8.78
C TRP A 280 4.84 -25.18 -7.26
N THR A 281 4.62 -26.35 -6.72
CA THR A 281 4.46 -26.55 -5.29
C THR A 281 5.78 -26.35 -4.54
N LYS A 282 5.69 -26.16 -3.23
CA LYS A 282 6.86 -26.03 -2.36
C LYS A 282 7.81 -27.23 -2.46
N ASN A 283 7.26 -28.43 -2.66
CA ASN A 283 8.03 -29.68 -2.77
C ASN A 283 8.65 -29.89 -4.16
N GLY A 284 8.38 -29.03 -5.13
CA GLY A 284 8.91 -29.10 -6.48
C GLY A 284 8.00 -29.79 -7.49
N ASP A 285 6.82 -30.25 -7.09
CA ASP A 285 5.84 -30.79 -8.03
C ASP A 285 5.26 -29.67 -8.89
N PHE A 286 5.19 -29.91 -10.20
CA PHE A 286 4.63 -28.96 -11.17
C PHE A 286 3.39 -29.55 -11.83
N ASP A 287 2.31 -28.79 -11.85
CA ASP A 287 1.05 -29.22 -12.46
C ASP A 287 0.41 -28.07 -13.25
N ILE A 288 -0.41 -28.44 -14.23
CA ILE A 288 -1.20 -27.54 -15.08
C ILE A 288 -2.64 -27.99 -14.99
N TRP A 289 -3.52 -27.12 -14.50
CA TRP A 289 -4.92 -27.45 -14.23
C TRP A 289 -5.91 -27.04 -15.35
N GLU A 290 -5.48 -26.22 -16.30
CA GLU A 290 -6.21 -25.92 -17.53
C GLU A 290 -5.32 -26.14 -18.75
N GLY A 291 -5.87 -26.77 -19.79
CA GLY A 291 -5.21 -26.91 -21.08
C GLY A 291 -5.15 -25.59 -21.87
N PHE A 292 -4.16 -25.47 -22.74
CA PHE A 292 -4.00 -24.34 -23.67
C PHE A 292 -4.90 -24.50 -24.88
#